data_5bb6b2c87ec7ef2a7ec1da609cf31228
#
_entry.id   5bb6b2c87ec7ef2a7ec1da609cf31228
#
_cell.length_a   1.000
_cell.length_b   1.000
_cell.length_c   1.000
_cell.angle_alpha   90.00
_cell.angle_beta   90.00
_cell.angle_gamma   90.00
#
_symmetry.space_group_name_H-M   'P 1'
#
loop_
_entity.id
_entity.type
_entity.pdbx_description
1 polymer ?
#
loop_
_entity_poly.entity_id
_entity_poly.type
_entity_poly.pdbx_seq_one_letter_code
_entity_poly.pdbx_strand_id
1 'polypeptide(L)'
;MAHLVMNFESSYLHGNTEISVILPDKPREVSPKEFYGSEKAYPVLWLFHGSFGDHTDWVRRSNIETYACENDLIVVMPSALNTNYTDWMNFADGYAFKQFFFRELMPMIYGWFPASPKKEDNFIAGLSMGGEGAMKFALLHPELFAKAAALSSSPRRYDLDIAGLTGSRALKFQNTIQAAGGLDAFLASEDNTWKLVSEADPDRIPPLYCAIGGDGP
;
A
#
# COMPACT_ATOMS: atom_id res chain seq x y z
N MET A 1 18.95 -9.61 -9.19
CA MET A 1 17.72 -8.89 -8.87
C MET A 1 17.14 -8.30 -10.14
N ALA A 2 15.84 -8.35 -10.30
CA ALA A 2 15.19 -7.65 -11.39
C ALA A 2 14.24 -6.58 -10.80
N HIS A 3 14.41 -5.34 -11.23
CA HIS A 3 13.47 -4.25 -11.00
C HIS A 3 12.71 -3.99 -12.30
N LEU A 4 11.38 -4.10 -12.24
CA LEU A 4 10.50 -3.89 -13.37
C LEU A 4 9.63 -2.67 -13.10
N VAL A 5 9.41 -1.86 -14.15
CA VAL A 5 8.38 -0.84 -14.18
C VAL A 5 7.31 -1.32 -15.16
N MET A 6 6.09 -1.43 -14.70
CA MET A 6 4.95 -1.89 -15.48
C MET A 6 3.96 -0.75 -15.65
N ASN A 7 3.60 -0.48 -16.91
CA ASN A 7 2.53 0.44 -17.27
C ASN A 7 1.40 -0.36 -17.89
N PHE A 8 0.19 -0.19 -17.37
CA PHE A 8 -1.00 -0.91 -17.85
C PHE A 8 -2.27 -0.11 -17.59
N GLU A 9 -3.30 -0.41 -18.37
CA GLU A 9 -4.63 0.13 -18.17
C GLU A 9 -5.33 -0.58 -17.02
N SER A 10 -5.91 0.20 -16.10
CA SER A 10 -6.69 -0.31 -14.98
C SER A 10 -8.16 -0.02 -15.15
N SER A 11 -8.98 -1.05 -14.98
CA SER A 11 -10.44 -0.93 -15.00
C SER A 11 -11.02 -0.16 -13.81
N TYR A 12 -10.29 -0.09 -12.70
CA TYR A 12 -10.72 0.62 -11.48
C TYR A 12 -10.18 2.04 -11.37
N LEU A 13 -9.06 2.33 -12.04
CA LEU A 13 -8.48 3.68 -12.06
C LEU A 13 -8.90 4.46 -13.31
N HIS A 14 -9.62 3.82 -14.23
CA HIS A 14 -10.09 4.38 -15.50
C HIS A 14 -8.99 5.06 -16.33
N GLY A 15 -7.82 4.41 -16.37
CA GLY A 15 -6.67 4.92 -17.10
C GLY A 15 -5.41 4.09 -16.85
N ASN A 16 -4.33 4.50 -17.51
CA ASN A 16 -3.04 3.87 -17.32
C ASN A 16 -2.47 4.22 -15.94
N THR A 17 -1.87 3.21 -15.30
CA THR A 17 -1.12 3.37 -14.06
C THR A 17 0.24 2.69 -14.16
N GLU A 18 1.14 3.09 -13.27
CA GLU A 18 2.47 2.50 -13.18
C GLU A 18 2.72 1.91 -11.81
N ILE A 19 3.39 0.76 -11.81
CA ILE A 19 3.89 0.11 -10.61
C ILE A 19 5.37 -0.25 -10.79
N SER A 20 6.12 -0.28 -9.68
CA SER A 20 7.43 -0.92 -9.62
C SER A 20 7.32 -2.28 -8.93
N VAL A 21 8.00 -3.28 -9.50
CA VAL A 21 8.09 -4.62 -8.92
C VAL A 21 9.56 -5.02 -8.81
N ILE A 22 9.98 -5.43 -7.62
CA ILE A 22 11.30 -6.02 -7.39
C ILE A 22 11.12 -7.52 -7.25
N LEU A 23 11.92 -8.29 -8.00
CA LEU A 23 11.94 -9.75 -7.93
C LEU A 23 13.23 -10.23 -7.26
N PRO A 24 13.18 -11.36 -6.52
CA PRO A 24 14.36 -11.97 -5.90
C PRO A 24 15.47 -12.25 -6.90
N ASP A 25 16.70 -12.22 -6.42
CA ASP A 25 17.90 -12.49 -7.24
C ASP A 25 18.13 -14.00 -7.36
N LYS A 26 18.65 -14.38 -8.52
CA LYS A 26 19.15 -15.75 -8.71
C LYS A 26 20.49 -15.90 -7.96
N PRO A 27 20.61 -16.82 -6.98
CA PRO A 27 21.91 -17.12 -6.38
C PRO A 27 22.94 -17.50 -7.44
N ARG A 28 24.19 -17.11 -7.23
CA ARG A 28 25.27 -17.32 -8.22
C ARG A 28 25.52 -18.81 -8.49
N GLU A 29 25.33 -19.62 -7.48
CA GLU A 29 25.59 -21.07 -7.50
C GLU A 29 24.47 -21.88 -8.16
N VAL A 30 23.27 -21.29 -8.32
CA VAL A 30 22.12 -21.94 -8.93
C VAL A 30 22.09 -21.68 -10.42
N SER A 31 21.85 -22.71 -11.21
CA SER A 31 21.74 -22.55 -12.67
C SER A 31 20.47 -21.77 -13.07
N PRO A 32 20.46 -21.04 -14.19
CA PRO A 32 19.26 -20.37 -14.68
C PRO A 32 18.09 -21.34 -14.90
N LYS A 33 18.37 -22.53 -15.41
CA LYS A 33 17.34 -23.55 -15.64
C LYS A 33 16.68 -24.01 -14.35
N GLU A 34 17.48 -24.24 -13.32
CA GLU A 34 17.01 -24.65 -12.00
C GLU A 34 16.21 -23.53 -11.31
N PHE A 35 16.75 -22.30 -11.31
CA PHE A 35 16.11 -21.17 -10.68
C PHE A 35 14.78 -20.79 -11.33
N TYR A 36 14.78 -20.55 -12.64
CA TYR A 36 13.57 -20.13 -13.37
C TYR A 36 12.59 -21.29 -13.65
N GLY A 37 13.02 -22.53 -13.54
CA GLY A 37 12.17 -23.70 -13.65
C GLY A 37 11.62 -24.19 -12.29
N SER A 38 11.93 -23.50 -11.21
CA SER A 38 11.45 -23.89 -9.88
C SER A 38 9.99 -23.45 -9.69
N GLU A 39 9.23 -24.23 -8.90
CA GLU A 39 7.88 -23.89 -8.47
C GLU A 39 7.87 -23.07 -7.16
N LYS A 40 9.02 -22.53 -6.76
CA LYS A 40 9.13 -21.72 -5.54
C LYS A 40 8.28 -20.48 -5.66
N ALA A 41 7.32 -20.30 -4.75
CA ALA A 41 6.62 -19.03 -4.55
C ALA A 41 7.35 -18.19 -3.49
N TYR A 42 7.34 -16.89 -3.69
CA TYR A 42 8.02 -15.92 -2.83
C TYR A 42 7.03 -15.11 -2.03
N PRO A 43 7.38 -14.73 -0.78
CA PRO A 43 6.58 -13.79 -0.03
C PRO A 43 6.54 -12.41 -0.69
N VAL A 44 5.46 -11.67 -0.44
CA VAL A 44 5.19 -10.37 -1.07
C VAL A 44 5.14 -9.26 -0.03
N LEU A 45 5.87 -8.19 -0.29
CA LEU A 45 5.74 -6.92 0.41
C LEU A 45 5.01 -5.90 -0.48
N TRP A 46 3.80 -5.52 -0.08
CA TRP A 46 3.05 -4.41 -0.66
C TRP A 46 3.52 -3.11 0.00
N LEU A 47 4.19 -2.23 -0.75
CA LEU A 47 4.94 -1.11 -0.20
C LEU A 47 4.43 0.22 -0.74
N PHE A 48 3.81 1.03 0.11
CA PHE A 48 3.06 2.22 -0.22
C PHE A 48 3.89 3.50 -0.05
N HIS A 49 3.83 4.40 -1.03
CA HIS A 49 4.50 5.69 -1.01
C HIS A 49 3.79 6.72 -0.12
N GLY A 50 4.50 7.77 0.26
CA GLY A 50 3.94 8.91 0.99
C GLY A 50 3.20 9.90 0.09
N SER A 51 2.68 10.98 0.68
CA SER A 51 2.04 12.07 -0.08
C SER A 51 3.00 12.64 -1.12
N PHE A 52 2.48 12.95 -2.32
CA PHE A 52 3.21 13.50 -3.47
C PHE A 52 4.28 12.57 -4.06
N GLY A 53 4.28 11.31 -3.65
CA GLY A 53 5.14 10.28 -4.20
C GLY A 53 4.45 9.45 -5.29
N ASP A 54 5.17 8.45 -5.76
CA ASP A 54 4.72 7.48 -6.75
C ASP A 54 5.42 6.11 -6.54
N HIS A 55 5.23 5.19 -7.48
CA HIS A 55 5.83 3.86 -7.47
C HIS A 55 7.37 3.85 -7.41
N THR A 56 8.05 4.97 -7.70
CA THR A 56 9.52 5.05 -7.74
C THR A 56 10.14 5.48 -6.41
N ASP A 57 9.35 6.02 -5.48
CA ASP A 57 9.86 6.67 -4.26
C ASP A 57 10.77 5.76 -3.43
N TRP A 58 10.35 4.52 -3.19
CA TRP A 58 11.11 3.59 -2.37
C TRP A 58 12.41 3.15 -3.03
N VAL A 59 12.40 2.91 -4.35
CA VAL A 59 13.61 2.57 -5.11
C VAL A 59 14.60 3.72 -5.10
N ARG A 60 14.13 4.96 -5.28
CA ARG A 60 14.99 6.15 -5.38
C ARG A 60 15.52 6.66 -4.04
N ARG A 61 14.86 6.34 -2.93
CA ARG A 61 15.10 6.99 -1.63
C ARG A 61 15.45 6.01 -0.51
N SER A 62 15.59 4.73 -0.82
CA SER A 62 15.90 3.69 0.16
C SER A 62 16.75 2.57 -0.43
N ASN A 63 17.15 1.63 0.41
CA ASN A 63 17.86 0.42 0.01
C ASN A 63 16.87 -0.75 -0.19
N ILE A 64 15.64 -0.49 -0.63
CA ILE A 64 14.60 -1.52 -0.72
C ILE A 64 15.01 -2.70 -1.62
N GLU A 65 15.76 -2.44 -2.68
CA GLU A 65 16.26 -3.49 -3.56
C GLU A 65 17.18 -4.46 -2.82
N THR A 66 18.09 -3.95 -2.00
CA THR A 66 18.99 -4.77 -1.18
C THR A 66 18.19 -5.58 -0.17
N TYR A 67 17.26 -4.94 0.54
CA TYR A 67 16.44 -5.62 1.55
C TYR A 67 15.54 -6.70 0.94
N ALA A 68 14.99 -6.46 -0.25
CA ALA A 68 14.19 -7.45 -0.97
C ALA A 68 15.02 -8.70 -1.32
N CYS A 69 16.26 -8.49 -1.79
CA CYS A 69 17.15 -9.59 -2.15
C CYS A 69 17.63 -10.39 -0.93
N GLU A 70 18.00 -9.71 0.16
CA GLU A 70 18.43 -10.36 1.40
C GLU A 70 17.36 -11.21 2.06
N ASN A 71 16.10 -10.92 1.78
CA ASN A 71 14.95 -11.60 2.38
C ASN A 71 14.11 -12.41 1.38
N ASP A 72 14.59 -12.59 0.15
CA ASP A 72 13.86 -13.32 -0.90
C ASP A 72 12.41 -12.79 -1.12
N LEU A 73 12.21 -11.47 -1.08
CA LEU A 73 10.90 -10.85 -1.20
C LEU A 73 10.61 -10.37 -2.62
N ILE A 74 9.38 -10.57 -3.08
CA ILE A 74 8.80 -9.75 -4.14
C ILE A 74 8.29 -8.46 -3.48
N VAL A 75 8.69 -7.29 -3.99
CA VAL A 75 8.19 -6.01 -3.50
C VAL A 75 7.37 -5.33 -4.58
N VAL A 76 6.15 -4.96 -4.25
CA VAL A 76 5.20 -4.31 -5.18
C VAL A 76 4.90 -2.90 -4.69
N MET A 77 5.19 -1.92 -5.51
CA MET A 77 5.06 -0.49 -5.21
C MET A 77 4.12 0.17 -6.23
N PRO A 78 2.83 0.33 -5.90
CA PRO A 78 1.88 1.00 -6.79
C PRO A 78 1.92 2.53 -6.65
N SER A 79 1.44 3.25 -7.68
CA SER A 79 1.15 4.69 -7.63
C SER A 79 -0.30 4.91 -7.19
N ALA A 80 -0.50 5.63 -6.08
CA ALA A 80 -1.81 5.88 -5.49
C ALA A 80 -2.25 7.35 -5.58
N LEU A 81 -1.51 8.21 -6.28
CA LEU A 81 -1.70 9.66 -6.25
C LEU A 81 -1.73 10.18 -4.78
N ASN A 82 -2.60 11.16 -4.50
CA ASN A 82 -2.81 11.67 -3.15
C ASN A 82 -4.17 11.25 -2.57
N THR A 83 -4.64 10.05 -2.91
CA THR A 83 -5.99 9.56 -2.56
C THR A 83 -6.16 9.10 -1.12
N ASN A 84 -5.12 9.14 -0.28
CA ASN A 84 -5.09 8.49 1.04
C ASN A 84 -5.45 7.00 0.98
N TYR A 85 -5.16 6.36 -0.17
CA TYR A 85 -5.50 4.94 -0.39
C TYR A 85 -7.00 4.67 -0.19
N THR A 86 -7.83 5.58 -0.69
CA THR A 86 -9.30 5.50 -0.69
C THR A 86 -9.84 5.50 -2.12
N ASP A 87 -11.11 5.20 -2.28
CA ASP A 87 -11.79 5.27 -3.58
C ASP A 87 -12.34 6.68 -3.81
N TRP A 88 -11.82 7.38 -4.81
CA TRP A 88 -12.28 8.72 -5.22
C TRP A 88 -13.19 8.61 -6.43
N MET A 89 -14.45 8.28 -6.20
CA MET A 89 -15.46 8.10 -7.25
C MET A 89 -15.94 9.41 -7.88
N ASN A 90 -15.64 10.55 -7.27
CA ASN A 90 -15.96 11.90 -7.76
C ASN A 90 -14.77 12.58 -8.46
N PHE A 91 -13.67 11.87 -8.73
CA PHE A 91 -12.50 12.38 -9.41
C PHE A 91 -12.45 11.82 -10.85
N ALA A 92 -12.42 12.71 -11.87
CA ALA A 92 -12.48 12.33 -13.28
C ALA A 92 -13.62 11.35 -13.56
N ASP A 93 -13.31 10.20 -14.16
CA ASP A 93 -14.26 9.11 -14.42
C ASP A 93 -14.34 8.10 -13.26
N GLY A 94 -13.75 8.45 -12.13
CA GLY A 94 -13.58 7.61 -10.95
C GLY A 94 -12.11 7.16 -10.78
N TYR A 95 -11.66 7.05 -9.54
CA TYR A 95 -10.32 6.55 -9.20
C TYR A 95 -10.43 5.68 -7.95
N ALA A 96 -10.80 4.42 -8.15
CA ALA A 96 -11.12 3.48 -7.08
C ALA A 96 -9.87 2.71 -6.64
N PHE A 97 -8.93 3.37 -5.93
CA PHE A 97 -7.62 2.77 -5.60
C PHE A 97 -7.73 1.54 -4.69
N LYS A 98 -8.62 1.56 -3.70
CA LYS A 98 -8.82 0.40 -2.81
C LYS A 98 -9.32 -0.81 -3.59
N GLN A 99 -10.30 -0.61 -4.48
CA GLN A 99 -10.79 -1.68 -5.34
C GLN A 99 -9.72 -2.15 -6.33
N PHE A 100 -8.98 -1.23 -6.95
CA PHE A 100 -7.83 -1.55 -7.79
C PHE A 100 -6.84 -2.47 -7.06
N PHE A 101 -6.45 -2.11 -5.84
CA PHE A 101 -5.48 -2.88 -5.09
C PHE A 101 -5.93 -4.32 -4.83
N PHE A 102 -7.14 -4.51 -4.29
CA PHE A 102 -7.61 -5.84 -3.90
C PHE A 102 -8.17 -6.68 -5.06
N ARG A 103 -8.80 -6.05 -6.05
CA ARG A 103 -9.53 -6.76 -7.10
C ARG A 103 -8.78 -6.85 -8.42
N GLU A 104 -7.75 -6.06 -8.61
CA GLU A 104 -6.97 -6.06 -9.86
C GLU A 104 -5.48 -6.28 -9.61
N LEU A 105 -4.83 -5.45 -8.78
CA LEU A 105 -3.39 -5.51 -8.58
C LEU A 105 -2.94 -6.80 -7.88
N MET A 106 -3.54 -7.17 -6.75
CA MET A 106 -3.15 -8.40 -6.06
C MET A 106 -3.36 -9.65 -6.93
N PRO A 107 -4.53 -9.85 -7.57
CA PRO A 107 -4.70 -10.99 -8.50
C PRO A 107 -3.72 -10.99 -9.67
N MET A 108 -3.41 -9.81 -10.24
CA MET A 108 -2.45 -9.69 -11.33
C MET A 108 -1.04 -10.12 -10.90
N ILE A 109 -0.59 -9.68 -9.73
CA ILE A 109 0.73 -10.06 -9.19
C ILE A 109 0.80 -11.57 -8.92
N TYR A 110 -0.21 -12.15 -8.31
CA TYR A 110 -0.25 -13.59 -8.07
C TYR A 110 -0.35 -14.42 -9.37
N GLY A 111 -0.97 -13.87 -10.41
CA GLY A 111 -1.12 -14.55 -11.70
C GLY A 111 0.11 -14.48 -12.61
N TRP A 112 0.89 -13.39 -12.51
CA TRP A 112 2.01 -13.16 -13.43
C TRP A 112 3.39 -13.46 -12.84
N PHE A 113 3.50 -13.45 -11.51
CA PHE A 113 4.77 -13.67 -10.81
C PHE A 113 4.69 -14.88 -9.88
N PRO A 114 5.82 -15.46 -9.51
CA PRO A 114 5.87 -16.54 -8.51
C PRO A 114 5.63 -15.99 -7.10
N ALA A 115 4.53 -15.27 -6.92
CA ALA A 115 4.14 -14.63 -5.68
C ALA A 115 3.20 -15.54 -4.88
N SER A 116 3.46 -15.71 -3.58
CA SER A 116 2.62 -16.53 -2.72
C SER A 116 1.33 -15.78 -2.35
N PRO A 117 0.14 -16.37 -2.57
CA PRO A 117 -1.12 -15.76 -2.14
C PRO A 117 -1.48 -16.08 -0.68
N LYS A 118 -0.64 -16.82 0.04
CA LYS A 118 -0.91 -17.22 1.42
C LYS A 118 -0.76 -16.03 2.36
N LYS A 119 -1.64 -15.92 3.36
CA LYS A 119 -1.60 -14.85 4.38
C LYS A 119 -0.21 -14.70 4.99
N GLU A 120 0.39 -15.79 5.43
CA GLU A 120 1.69 -15.83 6.11
C GLU A 120 2.84 -15.27 5.30
N ASP A 121 2.69 -15.22 3.98
CA ASP A 121 3.69 -14.73 3.03
C ASP A 121 3.38 -13.29 2.52
N ASN A 122 2.32 -12.65 3.01
CA ASN A 122 1.93 -11.32 2.56
C ASN A 122 2.12 -10.28 3.66
N PHE A 123 2.87 -9.23 3.34
CA PHE A 123 3.19 -8.12 4.23
C PHE A 123 2.78 -6.80 3.57
N ILE A 124 2.34 -5.85 4.37
CA ILE A 124 1.99 -4.52 3.87
C ILE A 124 2.69 -3.44 4.69
N ALA A 125 3.28 -2.47 4.02
CA ALA A 125 3.97 -1.37 4.70
C ALA A 125 3.84 -0.07 3.91
N GLY A 126 4.09 1.05 4.57
CA GLY A 126 4.12 2.34 3.88
C GLY A 126 4.61 3.48 4.74
N LEU A 127 4.92 4.60 4.07
CA LEU A 127 5.41 5.83 4.69
C LEU A 127 4.32 6.90 4.71
N SER A 128 4.13 7.57 5.84
CA SER A 128 3.22 8.73 5.93
C SER A 128 1.80 8.36 5.46
N MET A 129 1.30 8.97 4.37
CA MET A 129 0.04 8.59 3.73
C MET A 129 -0.03 7.09 3.43
N GLY A 130 1.07 6.49 2.94
CA GLY A 130 1.17 5.05 2.69
C GLY A 130 1.14 4.22 3.97
N GLY A 131 1.67 4.73 5.07
CA GLY A 131 1.59 4.08 6.38
C GLY A 131 0.15 4.01 6.90
N GLU A 132 -0.61 5.10 6.74
CA GLU A 132 -2.05 5.11 7.03
C GLU A 132 -2.81 4.15 6.11
N GLY A 133 -2.48 4.12 4.82
CA GLY A 133 -3.05 3.18 3.86
C GLY A 133 -2.76 1.71 4.19
N ALA A 134 -1.51 1.40 4.55
CA ALA A 134 -1.11 0.06 4.95
C ALA A 134 -1.83 -0.41 6.21
N MET A 135 -1.92 0.46 7.23
CA MET A 135 -2.68 0.18 8.45
C MET A 135 -4.16 -0.06 8.14
N LYS A 136 -4.77 0.83 7.37
CA LYS A 136 -6.18 0.71 6.95
C LYS A 136 -6.45 -0.62 6.25
N PHE A 137 -5.64 -0.99 5.26
CA PHE A 137 -5.84 -2.23 4.51
C PHE A 137 -5.63 -3.48 5.36
N ALA A 138 -4.66 -3.45 6.28
CA ALA A 138 -4.45 -4.53 7.22
C ALA A 138 -5.59 -4.70 8.23
N LEU A 139 -6.26 -3.61 8.62
CA LEU A 139 -7.42 -3.64 9.51
C LEU A 139 -8.69 -4.07 8.79
N LEU A 140 -8.86 -3.67 7.53
CA LEU A 140 -10.02 -4.06 6.71
C LEU A 140 -9.97 -5.53 6.30
N HIS A 141 -8.78 -6.04 6.00
CA HIS A 141 -8.55 -7.38 5.48
C HIS A 141 -7.47 -8.12 6.28
N PRO A 142 -7.71 -8.36 7.57
CA PRO A 142 -6.73 -9.03 8.44
C PRO A 142 -6.43 -10.48 8.01
N GLU A 143 -7.30 -11.06 7.20
CA GLU A 143 -7.11 -12.39 6.62
C GLU A 143 -6.07 -12.43 5.50
N LEU A 144 -5.70 -11.29 4.92
CA LEU A 144 -4.77 -11.22 3.78
C LEU A 144 -3.32 -11.00 4.20
N PHE A 145 -3.06 -10.42 5.37
CA PHE A 145 -1.72 -9.98 5.73
C PHE A 145 -1.22 -10.64 7.01
N ALA A 146 0.04 -11.12 6.98
CA ALA A 146 0.73 -11.66 8.15
C ALA A 146 1.15 -10.57 9.12
N LYS A 147 1.62 -9.43 8.58
CA LYS A 147 2.09 -8.27 9.37
C LYS A 147 1.89 -6.98 8.57
N ALA A 148 1.78 -5.87 9.29
CA ALA A 148 1.74 -4.55 8.67
C ALA A 148 2.73 -3.57 9.35
N ALA A 149 3.17 -2.55 8.59
CA ALA A 149 4.04 -1.50 9.14
C ALA A 149 3.60 -0.11 8.67
N ALA A 150 3.46 0.81 9.64
CA ALA A 150 3.18 2.22 9.41
C ALA A 150 4.40 3.05 9.84
N LEU A 151 5.09 3.64 8.86
CA LEU A 151 6.30 4.42 9.06
C LEU A 151 5.96 5.91 9.00
N SER A 152 6.33 6.66 10.02
CA SER A 152 6.03 8.10 10.16
C SER A 152 4.54 8.41 9.90
N SER A 153 3.66 7.59 10.46
CA SER A 153 2.23 7.66 10.27
C SER A 153 1.47 7.24 11.52
N SER A 154 0.29 7.81 11.69
CA SER A 154 -0.67 7.48 12.74
C SER A 154 -2.09 7.61 12.20
N PRO A 155 -3.08 6.92 12.80
CA PRO A 155 -4.50 7.15 12.50
C PRO A 155 -4.85 8.62 12.74
N ARG A 156 -5.58 9.24 11.81
CA ARG A 156 -5.96 10.65 11.91
C ARG A 156 -7.38 10.83 12.43
N ARG A 157 -7.53 11.80 13.31
CA ARG A 157 -8.82 12.34 13.72
C ARG A 157 -9.26 13.40 12.71
N TYR A 158 -9.93 12.98 11.62
CA TYR A 158 -10.36 13.90 10.55
C TYR A 158 -11.32 15.00 11.02
N ASP A 159 -12.03 14.76 12.10
CA ASP A 159 -12.88 15.75 12.76
C ASP A 159 -12.09 16.84 13.52
N LEU A 160 -10.85 16.57 13.88
CA LEU A 160 -10.01 17.47 14.68
C LEU A 160 -8.73 17.91 13.93
N ASP A 161 -8.01 16.95 13.37
CA ASP A 161 -6.63 17.15 12.88
C ASP A 161 -6.54 17.99 11.62
N ILE A 162 -7.65 18.16 10.88
CA ILE A 162 -7.67 18.90 9.61
C ILE A 162 -7.99 20.39 9.77
N ALA A 163 -8.52 20.80 10.92
CA ALA A 163 -9.00 22.17 11.14
C ALA A 163 -7.92 23.25 10.98
N GLY A 164 -6.65 22.92 11.25
CA GLY A 164 -5.51 23.83 11.14
C GLY A 164 -4.72 23.70 9.83
N LEU A 165 -5.10 22.78 8.94
CA LEU A 165 -4.36 22.53 7.71
C LEU A 165 -4.66 23.60 6.65
N THR A 166 -3.64 23.97 5.87
CA THR A 166 -3.73 24.93 4.76
C THR A 166 -3.08 24.37 3.49
N GLY A 167 -3.32 25.03 2.36
CA GLY A 167 -2.70 24.69 1.07
C GLY A 167 -3.04 23.29 0.58
N SER A 168 -2.08 22.65 -0.07
CA SER A 168 -2.26 21.33 -0.70
C SER A 168 -2.63 20.21 0.28
N ARG A 169 -2.19 20.31 1.54
CA ARG A 169 -2.58 19.34 2.57
C ARG A 169 -4.07 19.44 2.89
N ALA A 170 -4.58 20.66 3.13
CA ALA A 170 -6.00 20.86 3.37
C ALA A 170 -6.85 20.35 2.20
N LEU A 171 -6.46 20.70 0.97
CA LEU A 171 -7.16 20.30 -0.25
C LEU A 171 -7.24 18.76 -0.38
N LYS A 172 -6.13 18.06 -0.11
CA LYS A 172 -6.10 16.59 -0.15
C LYS A 172 -7.14 15.97 0.81
N PHE A 173 -7.19 16.42 2.06
CA PHE A 173 -8.14 15.90 3.04
C PHE A 173 -9.58 16.30 2.71
N GLN A 174 -9.81 17.53 2.24
CA GLN A 174 -11.13 17.96 1.77
C GLN A 174 -11.62 17.08 0.62
N ASN A 175 -10.76 16.78 -0.36
CA ASN A 175 -11.12 15.90 -1.48
C ASN A 175 -11.43 14.47 -1.01
N THR A 176 -10.67 13.93 -0.05
CA THR A 176 -10.97 12.62 0.55
C THR A 176 -12.34 12.59 1.24
N ILE A 177 -12.63 13.63 2.02
CA ILE A 177 -13.95 13.79 2.69
C ILE A 177 -15.08 13.91 1.66
N GLN A 178 -14.87 14.73 0.62
CA GLN A 178 -15.88 14.92 -0.44
C GLN A 178 -16.11 13.64 -1.24
N ALA A 179 -15.04 12.87 -1.51
CA ALA A 179 -15.14 11.59 -2.21
C ALA A 179 -16.00 10.57 -1.44
N ALA A 180 -16.01 10.64 -0.12
CA ALA A 180 -16.86 9.82 0.74
C ALA A 180 -18.30 10.34 0.90
N GLY A 181 -18.63 11.52 0.33
CA GLY A 181 -19.96 12.13 0.47
C GLY A 181 -20.09 13.13 1.61
N GLY A 182 -18.97 13.63 2.15
CA GLY A 182 -18.91 14.59 3.24
C GLY A 182 -18.33 14.05 4.53
N LEU A 183 -18.13 14.93 5.52
CA LEU A 183 -17.44 14.57 6.76
C LEU A 183 -18.14 13.46 7.54
N ASP A 184 -19.44 13.56 7.73
CA ASP A 184 -20.19 12.56 8.50
C ASP A 184 -20.17 11.19 7.82
N ALA A 185 -20.31 11.17 6.48
CA ALA A 185 -20.20 9.94 5.70
C ALA A 185 -18.78 9.35 5.77
N PHE A 186 -17.74 10.17 5.69
CA PHE A 186 -16.36 9.74 5.85
C PHE A 186 -16.10 9.16 7.26
N LEU A 187 -16.53 9.86 8.31
CA LEU A 187 -16.34 9.40 9.70
C LEU A 187 -17.04 8.06 9.98
N ALA A 188 -18.18 7.82 9.35
CA ALA A 188 -18.91 6.55 9.44
C ALA A 188 -18.32 5.43 8.57
N SER A 189 -17.51 5.78 7.55
CA SER A 189 -17.01 4.84 6.55
C SER A 189 -15.87 3.95 7.05
N GLU A 190 -15.57 2.92 6.27
CA GLU A 190 -14.38 2.07 6.42
C GLU A 190 -13.08 2.75 6.02
N ASP A 191 -13.13 3.94 5.41
CA ASP A 191 -11.94 4.73 5.06
C ASP A 191 -11.42 5.55 6.23
N ASN A 192 -12.17 5.65 7.32
CA ASN A 192 -11.76 6.29 8.56
C ASN A 192 -10.87 5.36 9.39
N THR A 193 -9.56 5.50 9.24
CA THR A 193 -8.57 4.66 9.93
C THR A 193 -8.65 4.78 11.46
N TRP A 194 -9.01 5.96 11.98
CA TRP A 194 -9.23 6.12 13.43
C TRP A 194 -10.37 5.24 13.95
N LYS A 195 -11.49 5.19 13.22
CA LYS A 195 -12.61 4.31 13.54
C LYS A 195 -12.17 2.84 13.50
N LEU A 196 -11.48 2.42 12.42
CA LEU A 196 -11.02 1.04 12.29
C LEU A 196 -10.12 0.62 13.46
N VAL A 197 -9.19 1.49 13.89
CA VAL A 197 -8.31 1.20 15.05
C VAL A 197 -9.11 1.13 16.34
N SER A 198 -10.09 2.03 16.54
CA SER A 198 -10.89 2.07 17.77
C SER A 198 -11.86 0.90 17.91
N GLU A 199 -12.29 0.31 16.80
CA GLU A 199 -13.22 -0.81 16.74
C GLU A 199 -12.51 -2.17 16.51
N ALA A 200 -11.19 -2.17 16.30
CA ALA A 200 -10.43 -3.37 16.00
C ALA A 200 -10.41 -4.35 17.20
N ASP A 201 -10.60 -5.63 16.87
CA ASP A 201 -10.35 -6.72 17.80
C ASP A 201 -8.85 -7.08 17.78
N PRO A 202 -8.11 -6.86 18.88
CA PRO A 202 -6.67 -7.10 18.92
C PRO A 202 -6.25 -8.53 18.58
N ASP A 203 -7.12 -9.51 18.83
CA ASP A 203 -6.84 -10.93 18.58
C ASP A 203 -7.02 -11.31 17.09
N ARG A 204 -7.63 -10.44 16.29
CA ARG A 204 -7.95 -10.68 14.88
C ARG A 204 -7.08 -9.90 13.89
N ILE A 205 -6.49 -8.81 14.33
CA ILE A 205 -5.64 -7.97 13.45
C ILE A 205 -4.22 -8.55 13.35
N PRO A 206 -3.53 -8.35 12.21
CA PRO A 206 -2.13 -8.72 12.12
C PRO A 206 -1.28 -7.83 13.04
N PRO A 207 -0.11 -8.32 13.52
CA PRO A 207 0.84 -7.48 14.22
C PRO A 207 1.18 -6.22 13.44
N LEU A 208 1.06 -5.04 14.10
CA LEU A 208 1.36 -3.73 13.54
C LEU A 208 2.68 -3.21 14.10
N TYR A 209 3.63 -2.89 13.21
CA TYR A 209 4.82 -2.12 13.56
C TYR A 209 4.56 -0.65 13.24
N CYS A 210 4.67 0.21 14.25
CA CYS A 210 4.52 1.66 14.09
C CYS A 210 5.82 2.36 14.49
N ALA A 211 6.36 3.19 13.61
CA ALA A 211 7.53 4.01 13.88
C ALA A 211 7.24 5.47 13.53
N ILE A 212 7.59 6.38 14.44
CA ILE A 212 7.49 7.83 14.23
C ILE A 212 8.72 8.50 14.86
N GLY A 213 9.20 9.59 14.24
CA GLY A 213 10.28 10.37 14.79
C GLY A 213 9.88 11.06 16.10
N GLY A 214 10.80 11.09 17.09
CA GLY A 214 10.54 11.68 18.42
C GLY A 214 10.36 13.21 18.41
N ASP A 215 10.92 13.89 17.41
CA ASP A 215 10.89 15.35 17.25
C ASP A 215 10.04 15.76 16.03
N GLY A 216 9.07 14.96 15.67
CA GLY A 216 8.12 15.28 14.60
C GLY A 216 7.22 16.46 14.99
N PRO A 217 6.80 17.28 14.01
CA PRO A 217 5.92 18.41 14.26
C PRO A 217 4.56 18.00 14.79
#